data_60e6fdd940f87d31c562392826db6797
#
_entry.id   60e6fdd940f87d31c562392826db6797
#
_cell.length_a   1.000
_cell.length_b   1.000
_cell.length_c   1.000
_cell.angle_alpha   90.00
_cell.angle_beta   90.00
_cell.angle_gamma   90.00
#
_symmetry.space_group_name_H-M   'P 1'
#
loop_
_entity.id
_entity.type
_entity.pdbx_description
1 polymer ?
#
loop_
_entity_poly.entity_id
_entity_poly.type
_entity_poly.pdbx_seq_one_letter_code
_entity_poly.pdbx_strand_id
1 'polypeptide(L)'
;MKKVLLCALMLLAGSAPADEKTEWPDIGLALGSGGAGGLAHIAMLEVFEDLSVQPTMISGTSIGAIVGVLYAAGMDSSEIQTLFAEFGESALNPFDALGGGGGGVSWTDLVQLDFANGSVIDADGFLDFVGERIEARSFSDLAIPVQVVATDYWTGEAVVIEVGDLFLAIKASMAVPGLFAPVADGDRLLIDGGASNPLPWGLVKDQELVVAIDVTGIRTPSPDGPPDLSELLFKTFEIMQQSIITQTLTADRPDLYIKPDLEGVRLLHFDRVDEVVDQARPAAEALREGLLEAQSAWAGNRAQTAGDSTTSEEDPTHE
;
A
#
# COMPACT_ATOMS: atom_id res chain seq x y z
N MET A 1 -79.93 -11.05 -17.40
CA MET A 1 -79.03 -11.57 -16.34
C MET A 1 -77.70 -11.91 -17.01
N LYS A 2 -76.70 -10.97 -16.94
CA LYS A 2 -75.34 -11.16 -17.48
C LYS A 2 -74.41 -11.49 -16.31
N LYS A 3 -73.83 -12.70 -16.30
CA LYS A 3 -72.80 -13.11 -15.33
C LYS A 3 -71.47 -12.49 -15.76
N VAL A 4 -70.87 -11.66 -14.93
CA VAL A 4 -69.51 -11.15 -15.07
C VAL A 4 -68.59 -12.13 -14.41
N LEU A 5 -67.70 -12.73 -15.19
CA LEU A 5 -66.66 -13.64 -14.73
C LEU A 5 -65.41 -12.78 -14.40
N LEU A 6 -65.07 -12.69 -13.10
CA LEU A 6 -63.90 -11.94 -12.61
C LEU A 6 -62.71 -12.90 -12.63
N CYS A 7 -61.78 -12.74 -13.61
CA CYS A 7 -60.50 -13.42 -13.61
C CYS A 7 -59.54 -12.73 -12.63
N ALA A 8 -59.24 -13.38 -11.52
CA ALA A 8 -58.15 -12.93 -10.63
C ALA A 8 -56.82 -13.31 -11.24
N LEU A 9 -56.06 -12.31 -11.69
CA LEU A 9 -54.67 -12.46 -12.14
C LEU A 9 -53.78 -12.47 -10.90
N MET A 10 -53.31 -13.64 -10.46
CA MET A 10 -52.25 -13.76 -9.44
C MET A 10 -50.91 -13.29 -10.06
N LEU A 11 -50.47 -12.12 -9.69
CA LEU A 11 -49.10 -11.69 -9.89
C LEU A 11 -48.18 -12.51 -8.99
N LEU A 12 -47.50 -13.47 -9.58
CA LEU A 12 -46.32 -14.10 -8.99
C LEU A 12 -45.20 -13.02 -8.97
N ALA A 13 -45.07 -12.33 -7.84
CA ALA A 13 -43.88 -11.55 -7.56
C ALA A 13 -42.74 -12.55 -7.35
N GLY A 14 -41.96 -12.79 -8.40
CA GLY A 14 -40.69 -13.46 -8.29
C GLY A 14 -39.80 -12.58 -7.41
N SER A 15 -39.45 -13.06 -6.21
CA SER A 15 -38.35 -12.47 -5.45
C SER A 15 -37.10 -12.59 -6.31
N ALA A 16 -36.51 -11.46 -6.70
CA ALA A 16 -35.16 -11.43 -7.23
C ALA A 16 -34.26 -12.16 -6.19
N PRO A 17 -33.33 -13.02 -6.62
CA PRO A 17 -32.35 -13.56 -5.69
C PRO A 17 -31.64 -12.37 -5.04
N ALA A 18 -31.54 -12.37 -3.71
CA ALA A 18 -30.67 -11.46 -3.01
C ALA A 18 -29.27 -11.64 -3.63
N ASP A 19 -28.59 -10.56 -3.98
CA ASP A 19 -27.20 -10.58 -4.40
C ASP A 19 -26.44 -11.36 -3.32
N GLU A 20 -26.05 -12.58 -3.66
CA GLU A 20 -25.19 -13.41 -2.80
C GLU A 20 -23.86 -12.66 -2.74
N LYS A 21 -23.59 -11.97 -1.62
CA LYS A 21 -22.30 -11.30 -1.43
C LYS A 21 -21.23 -12.37 -1.62
N THR A 22 -20.37 -12.15 -2.61
CA THR A 22 -19.21 -13.01 -2.82
C THR A 22 -18.39 -13.02 -1.55
N GLU A 23 -18.22 -14.19 -0.94
CA GLU A 23 -17.34 -14.36 0.22
C GLU A 23 -15.89 -14.37 -0.24
N TRP A 24 -15.02 -13.74 0.53
CA TRP A 24 -13.59 -13.65 0.30
C TRP A 24 -12.82 -14.24 1.47
N PRO A 25 -11.60 -14.78 1.23
CA PRO A 25 -10.68 -15.10 2.32
C PRO A 25 -10.26 -13.84 3.10
N ASP A 26 -9.75 -14.02 4.29
CA ASP A 26 -9.07 -12.95 5.01
C ASP A 26 -7.80 -12.54 4.27
N ILE A 27 -7.72 -11.29 3.80
CA ILE A 27 -6.64 -10.80 2.94
C ILE A 27 -5.66 -9.92 3.73
N GLY A 28 -4.40 -10.34 3.77
CA GLY A 28 -3.29 -9.52 4.20
C GLY A 28 -2.66 -8.77 3.03
N LEU A 29 -2.68 -7.43 3.06
CA LEU A 29 -2.11 -6.59 2.03
C LEU A 29 -0.81 -5.94 2.50
N ALA A 30 0.30 -6.24 1.82
CA ALA A 30 1.59 -5.61 2.07
C ALA A 30 1.91 -4.59 0.97
N LEU A 31 2.12 -3.34 1.37
CA LEU A 31 2.45 -2.22 0.51
C LEU A 31 3.92 -1.83 0.70
N GLY A 32 4.70 -2.00 -0.36
CA GLY A 32 6.15 -1.78 -0.33
C GLY A 32 6.56 -0.31 -0.35
N SER A 33 7.81 -0.07 0.01
CA SER A 33 8.50 1.20 -0.17
C SER A 33 8.84 1.46 -1.63
N GLY A 34 9.11 2.72 -2.03
CA GLY A 34 9.51 3.04 -3.40
C GLY A 34 9.39 4.51 -3.79
N GLY A 35 9.24 5.43 -2.84
CA GLY A 35 9.07 6.85 -3.13
C GLY A 35 7.87 7.10 -4.05
N ALA A 36 8.01 7.98 -5.05
CA ALA A 36 6.93 8.29 -5.99
C ALA A 36 6.45 7.09 -6.81
N GLY A 37 7.28 6.04 -6.96
CA GLY A 37 6.81 4.76 -7.54
C GLY A 37 5.69 4.11 -6.74
N GLY A 38 5.59 4.43 -5.44
CA GLY A 38 4.51 3.98 -4.58
C GLY A 38 3.13 4.55 -4.91
N LEU A 39 3.04 5.56 -5.76
CA LEU A 39 1.75 6.01 -6.32
C LEU A 39 1.07 4.91 -7.13
N ALA A 40 1.82 3.91 -7.59
CA ALA A 40 1.26 2.70 -8.21
C ALA A 40 0.35 1.89 -7.26
N HIS A 41 0.50 2.02 -5.94
CA HIS A 41 -0.40 1.39 -4.97
C HIS A 41 -1.86 1.84 -5.16
N ILE A 42 -2.08 3.06 -5.66
CA ILE A 42 -3.42 3.60 -5.94
C ILE A 42 -4.16 2.71 -6.95
N ALA A 43 -3.52 2.35 -8.07
CA ALA A 43 -4.12 1.44 -9.04
C ALA A 43 -4.40 0.04 -8.48
N MET A 44 -3.64 -0.41 -7.48
CA MET A 44 -3.89 -1.68 -6.81
C MET A 44 -5.10 -1.60 -5.88
N LEU A 45 -5.26 -0.48 -5.15
CA LEU A 45 -6.42 -0.26 -4.28
C LEU A 45 -7.72 -0.15 -5.09
N GLU A 46 -7.70 0.48 -6.28
CA GLU A 46 -8.83 0.52 -7.21
C GLU A 46 -9.35 -0.89 -7.53
N VAL A 47 -8.45 -1.89 -7.64
CA VAL A 47 -8.85 -3.29 -7.86
C VAL A 47 -9.66 -3.86 -6.68
N PHE A 48 -9.25 -3.59 -5.46
CA PHE A 48 -9.99 -4.03 -4.25
C PHE A 48 -11.37 -3.39 -4.20
N GLU A 49 -11.48 -2.11 -4.53
CA GLU A 49 -12.75 -1.37 -4.59
C GLU A 49 -13.69 -1.92 -5.66
N ASP A 50 -13.19 -2.11 -6.88
CA ASP A 50 -13.95 -2.67 -8.00
C ASP A 50 -14.49 -4.07 -7.71
N LEU A 51 -13.72 -4.89 -7.01
CA LEU A 51 -14.13 -6.23 -6.58
C LEU A 51 -15.01 -6.20 -5.32
N SER A 52 -15.22 -5.00 -4.72
CA SER A 52 -15.94 -4.83 -3.46
C SER A 52 -15.38 -5.71 -2.33
N VAL A 53 -14.06 -5.87 -2.28
CA VAL A 53 -13.33 -6.58 -1.24
C VAL A 53 -12.40 -5.63 -0.49
N GLN A 54 -12.26 -5.84 0.81
CA GLN A 54 -11.33 -5.06 1.64
C GLN A 54 -10.29 -5.99 2.25
N PRO A 55 -9.02 -5.55 2.34
CA PRO A 55 -8.03 -6.25 3.16
C PRO A 55 -8.48 -6.31 4.61
N THR A 56 -8.25 -7.44 5.27
CA THR A 56 -8.49 -7.61 6.71
C THR A 56 -7.35 -7.02 7.55
N MET A 57 -6.17 -6.89 6.95
CA MET A 57 -4.99 -6.29 7.57
C MET A 57 -4.07 -5.70 6.49
N ILE A 58 -3.46 -4.55 6.80
CA ILE A 58 -2.48 -3.90 5.93
C ILE A 58 -1.14 -3.80 6.66
N SER A 59 -0.04 -4.10 5.98
CA SER A 59 1.30 -3.74 6.41
C SER A 59 1.95 -2.82 5.39
N GLY A 60 2.63 -1.77 5.83
CA GLY A 60 3.19 -0.78 4.92
C GLY A 60 4.55 -0.27 5.34
N THR A 61 5.38 0.06 4.34
CA THR A 61 6.70 0.67 4.53
C THR A 61 6.81 1.95 3.71
N SER A 62 7.23 3.06 4.33
CA SER A 62 7.45 4.35 3.65
C SER A 62 6.18 4.82 2.92
N ILE A 63 6.23 5.06 1.62
CA ILE A 63 5.07 5.42 0.81
C ILE A 63 3.93 4.39 0.94
N GLY A 64 4.26 3.09 1.06
CA GLY A 64 3.27 2.04 1.28
C GLY A 64 2.56 2.16 2.64
N ALA A 65 3.24 2.66 3.67
CA ALA A 65 2.62 2.97 4.96
C ALA A 65 1.66 4.18 4.83
N ILE A 66 2.07 5.22 4.10
CA ILE A 66 1.24 6.40 3.87
C ILE A 66 -0.06 6.01 3.15
N VAL A 67 0.06 5.33 2.00
CA VAL A 67 -1.09 4.90 1.19
C VAL A 67 -1.99 3.94 1.97
N GLY A 68 -1.38 2.98 2.68
CA GLY A 68 -2.11 2.02 3.51
C GLY A 68 -2.90 2.68 4.65
N VAL A 69 -2.32 3.68 5.31
CA VAL A 69 -3.00 4.45 6.36
C VAL A 69 -4.13 5.30 5.80
N LEU A 70 -3.92 5.99 4.67
CA LEU A 70 -4.98 6.80 4.02
C LEU A 70 -6.17 5.91 3.66
N TYR A 71 -5.92 4.76 3.07
CA TYR A 71 -6.96 3.80 2.71
C TYR A 71 -7.68 3.23 3.94
N ALA A 72 -6.93 2.84 4.97
CA ALA A 72 -7.48 2.35 6.23
C ALA A 72 -8.25 3.43 7.02
N ALA A 73 -7.94 4.72 6.81
CA ALA A 73 -8.67 5.87 7.36
C ALA A 73 -9.98 6.15 6.61
N GLY A 74 -10.27 5.42 5.53
CA GLY A 74 -11.53 5.48 4.78
C GLY A 74 -11.48 6.30 3.49
N MET A 75 -10.30 6.75 3.05
CA MET A 75 -10.16 7.35 1.72
C MET A 75 -10.20 6.27 0.64
N ASP A 76 -10.93 6.51 -0.44
CA ASP A 76 -10.86 5.65 -1.62
C ASP A 76 -9.64 5.98 -2.50
N SER A 77 -9.38 5.12 -3.50
CA SER A 77 -8.23 5.25 -4.41
C SER A 77 -8.23 6.59 -5.15
N SER A 78 -9.40 7.08 -5.56
CA SER A 78 -9.57 8.37 -6.25
C SER A 78 -9.28 9.57 -5.33
N GLU A 79 -9.70 9.50 -4.07
CA GLU A 79 -9.41 10.52 -3.07
C GLU A 79 -7.91 10.57 -2.75
N ILE A 80 -7.26 9.39 -2.64
CA ILE A 80 -5.80 9.27 -2.45
C ILE A 80 -5.05 9.84 -3.67
N GLN A 81 -5.50 9.52 -4.90
CA GLN A 81 -4.92 10.08 -6.12
C GLN A 81 -5.01 11.61 -6.14
N THR A 82 -6.18 12.14 -5.81
CA THR A 82 -6.43 13.59 -5.74
C THR A 82 -5.53 14.25 -4.69
N LEU A 83 -5.40 13.65 -3.50
CA LEU A 83 -4.53 14.15 -2.44
C LEU A 83 -3.08 14.31 -2.91
N PHE A 84 -2.53 13.28 -3.56
CA PHE A 84 -1.15 13.33 -4.07
C PHE A 84 -0.98 14.30 -5.24
N ALA A 85 -1.99 14.43 -6.13
CA ALA A 85 -1.97 15.41 -7.21
C ALA A 85 -1.95 16.85 -6.67
N GLU A 86 -2.84 17.17 -5.72
CA GLU A 86 -2.86 18.47 -5.05
C GLU A 86 -1.57 18.77 -4.31
N PHE A 87 -0.99 17.77 -3.63
CA PHE A 87 0.29 17.93 -2.96
C PHE A 87 1.41 18.18 -3.98
N GLY A 88 1.46 17.41 -5.07
CA GLY A 88 2.46 17.56 -6.14
C GLY A 88 2.44 18.92 -6.80
N GLU A 89 1.28 19.55 -6.95
CA GLU A 89 1.10 20.89 -7.53
C GLU A 89 1.25 22.03 -6.50
N SER A 90 1.29 21.72 -5.20
CA SER A 90 1.31 22.72 -4.16
C SER A 90 2.69 23.35 -3.97
N ALA A 91 2.72 24.62 -3.53
CA ALA A 91 3.94 25.27 -3.09
C ALA A 91 4.55 24.64 -1.81
N LEU A 92 3.83 23.72 -1.17
CA LEU A 92 4.29 22.89 -0.05
C LEU A 92 5.08 21.66 -0.51
N ASN A 93 5.13 21.39 -1.84
CA ASN A 93 5.91 20.30 -2.37
C ASN A 93 7.41 20.62 -2.24
N PRO A 94 8.10 20.15 -1.19
CA PRO A 94 9.50 20.47 -0.98
C PRO A 94 10.40 19.81 -2.04
N PHE A 95 9.87 18.88 -2.82
CA PHE A 95 10.59 18.14 -3.85
C PHE A 95 10.82 18.97 -5.11
N ASP A 96 10.00 20.00 -5.38
CA ASP A 96 10.23 20.94 -6.48
C ASP A 96 11.55 21.71 -6.30
N ALA A 97 11.91 22.00 -5.05
CA ALA A 97 13.19 22.64 -4.72
C ALA A 97 14.40 21.73 -4.98
N LEU A 98 14.21 20.42 -5.03
CA LEU A 98 15.26 19.38 -5.24
C LEU A 98 15.42 18.96 -6.71
N GLY A 99 14.73 19.64 -7.66
CA GLY A 99 14.94 19.43 -9.09
C GLY A 99 13.88 18.57 -9.80
N GLY A 100 12.70 18.37 -9.22
CA GLY A 100 11.55 17.78 -9.88
C GLY A 100 11.05 18.61 -11.06
N GLY A 101 11.19 19.92 -11.03
CA GLY A 101 10.69 20.89 -12.02
C GLY A 101 11.76 21.80 -12.62
N GLY A 102 12.87 21.30 -13.15
CA GLY A 102 13.73 22.03 -14.09
C GLY A 102 14.53 23.24 -13.55
N GLY A 103 14.49 23.51 -12.26
CA GLY A 103 15.29 24.55 -11.59
C GLY A 103 16.19 23.92 -10.53
N GLY A 104 17.28 23.29 -10.96
CA GLY A 104 18.17 22.53 -10.08
C GLY A 104 18.71 23.38 -8.93
N VAL A 105 18.32 23.06 -7.71
CA VAL A 105 19.08 23.43 -6.51
C VAL A 105 20.39 22.65 -6.57
N SER A 106 21.52 23.36 -6.65
CA SER A 106 22.82 22.71 -6.64
C SER A 106 22.99 21.95 -5.32
N TRP A 107 23.62 20.79 -5.36
CA TRP A 107 24.04 20.09 -4.14
C TRP A 107 24.80 20.98 -3.15
N THR A 108 25.53 21.97 -3.65
CA THR A 108 26.21 23.00 -2.81
C THR A 108 25.22 23.90 -2.06
N ASP A 109 24.02 24.07 -2.56
CA ASP A 109 22.94 24.81 -1.89
C ASP A 109 22.24 23.93 -0.84
N LEU A 110 22.13 22.62 -1.10
CA LEU A 110 21.62 21.61 -0.14
C LEU A 110 22.61 21.37 1.01
N VAL A 111 23.92 21.42 0.75
CA VAL A 111 24.98 21.31 1.78
C VAL A 111 24.96 22.50 2.75
N GLN A 112 24.38 23.65 2.36
CA GLN A 112 24.17 24.78 3.26
C GLN A 112 22.87 24.75 4.04
N LEU A 113 21.93 23.86 3.69
CA LEU A 113 20.68 23.60 4.43
C LEU A 113 20.99 22.63 5.58
N ASP A 114 21.31 23.17 6.70
CA ASP A 114 21.36 22.66 8.07
C ASP A 114 21.57 21.14 8.29
N PHE A 115 22.77 20.65 7.96
CA PHE A 115 23.24 19.32 8.41
C PHE A 115 23.22 19.15 9.95
N ALA A 116 23.01 20.23 10.70
CA ALA A 116 22.94 20.16 12.16
C ALA A 116 21.75 19.31 12.65
N ASN A 117 20.68 19.20 11.85
CA ASN A 117 19.47 18.43 12.18
C ASN A 117 19.29 17.17 11.32
N GLY A 118 20.18 16.86 10.37
CA GLY A 118 20.19 15.62 9.59
C GLY A 118 19.12 15.49 8.51
N SER A 119 18.37 16.57 8.19
CA SER A 119 17.35 16.57 7.13
C SER A 119 17.49 17.75 6.19
N VAL A 120 17.10 17.52 4.93
CA VAL A 120 17.00 18.55 3.88
C VAL A 120 15.55 19.04 3.75
N ILE A 121 14.58 18.23 4.12
CA ILE A 121 13.15 18.48 3.95
C ILE A 121 12.43 18.33 5.28
N ASP A 122 11.50 19.24 5.55
CA ASP A 122 10.57 19.13 6.66
C ASP A 122 9.36 18.27 6.25
N ALA A 123 9.22 17.11 6.92
CA ALA A 123 8.09 16.22 6.72
C ALA A 123 6.78 16.77 7.31
N ASP A 124 6.85 17.75 8.24
CA ASP A 124 5.70 18.23 8.97
C ASP A 124 4.69 18.92 8.03
N GLY A 125 5.15 19.64 7.02
CA GLY A 125 4.25 20.25 6.03
C GLY A 125 3.41 19.23 5.24
N PHE A 126 3.98 18.08 4.88
CA PHE A 126 3.23 17.00 4.26
C PHE A 126 2.26 16.32 5.25
N LEU A 127 2.72 16.08 6.48
CA LEU A 127 1.90 15.46 7.51
C LEU A 127 0.73 16.34 7.95
N ASP A 128 0.93 17.66 8.04
CA ASP A 128 -0.13 18.62 8.30
C ASP A 128 -1.16 18.61 7.16
N PHE A 129 -0.68 18.61 5.90
CA PHE A 129 -1.53 18.53 4.73
C PHE A 129 -2.40 17.27 4.70
N VAL A 130 -1.84 16.10 5.03
CA VAL A 130 -2.58 14.84 5.19
C VAL A 130 -3.54 14.94 6.37
N GLY A 131 -3.08 15.51 7.49
CA GLY A 131 -3.86 15.66 8.72
C GLY A 131 -5.11 16.53 8.59
N GLU A 132 -5.15 17.44 7.61
CA GLU A 132 -6.36 18.21 7.30
C GLU A 132 -7.42 17.40 6.53
N ARG A 133 -7.05 16.25 5.97
CA ARG A 133 -7.88 15.45 5.06
C ARG A 133 -8.42 14.15 5.67
N ILE A 134 -7.82 13.65 6.74
CA ILE A 134 -8.31 12.47 7.47
C ILE A 134 -8.60 12.83 8.91
N GLU A 135 -9.61 12.19 9.52
CA GLU A 135 -9.97 12.40 10.93
C GLU A 135 -9.15 11.53 11.88
N ALA A 136 -8.65 10.39 11.39
CA ALA A 136 -7.85 9.45 12.18
C ALA A 136 -6.57 10.12 12.73
N ARG A 137 -6.26 9.87 14.01
CA ARG A 137 -5.04 10.35 14.71
C ARG A 137 -4.25 9.23 15.35
N SER A 138 -4.88 8.10 15.55
CA SER A 138 -4.28 6.90 16.15
C SER A 138 -4.67 5.67 15.35
N PHE A 139 -3.94 4.59 15.55
CA PHE A 139 -4.25 3.30 14.88
C PHE A 139 -5.64 2.77 15.24
N SER A 140 -6.16 3.09 16.43
CA SER A 140 -7.52 2.69 16.84
C SER A 140 -8.64 3.40 16.09
N ASP A 141 -8.34 4.47 15.35
CA ASP A 141 -9.30 5.22 14.55
C ASP A 141 -9.44 4.67 13.13
N LEU A 142 -8.58 3.71 12.75
CA LEU A 142 -8.56 3.11 11.41
C LEU A 142 -9.62 2.03 11.27
N ALA A 143 -10.28 1.99 10.11
CA ALA A 143 -11.28 0.97 9.78
C ALA A 143 -10.65 -0.41 9.50
N ILE A 144 -9.40 -0.42 9.02
CA ILE A 144 -8.61 -1.63 8.77
C ILE A 144 -7.37 -1.57 9.66
N PRO A 145 -7.00 -2.65 10.38
CA PRO A 145 -5.75 -2.71 11.12
C PRO A 145 -4.54 -2.48 10.22
N VAL A 146 -3.63 -1.58 10.65
CA VAL A 146 -2.41 -1.27 9.90
C VAL A 146 -1.18 -1.50 10.75
N GLN A 147 -0.14 -2.06 10.15
CA GLN A 147 1.21 -2.15 10.70
C GLN A 147 2.16 -1.30 9.87
N VAL A 148 2.75 -0.30 10.48
CA VAL A 148 3.70 0.62 9.87
C VAL A 148 5.12 0.19 10.23
N VAL A 149 6.01 0.10 9.24
CA VAL A 149 7.40 -0.32 9.46
C VAL A 149 8.34 0.87 9.43
N ALA A 150 9.16 0.99 10.47
CA ALA A 150 10.35 1.85 10.52
C ALA A 150 11.59 0.98 10.77
N THR A 151 12.77 1.58 10.77
CA THR A 151 14.04 0.92 11.10
C THR A 151 14.70 1.61 12.28
N ASP A 152 15.12 0.87 13.30
CA ASP A 152 15.98 1.40 14.35
C ASP A 152 17.40 1.60 13.79
N TYR A 153 17.83 2.85 13.75
CA TYR A 153 19.12 3.23 13.18
C TYR A 153 20.32 2.58 13.90
N TRP A 154 20.20 2.35 15.22
CA TRP A 154 21.31 1.82 16.01
C TRP A 154 21.49 0.31 15.86
N THR A 155 20.39 -0.42 15.72
CA THR A 155 20.41 -1.89 15.62
C THR A 155 20.28 -2.39 14.19
N GLY A 156 19.69 -1.60 13.29
CA GLY A 156 19.32 -2.00 11.93
C GLY A 156 18.09 -2.91 11.87
N GLU A 157 17.42 -3.13 13.01
CA GLU A 157 16.24 -3.98 13.08
C GLU A 157 14.97 -3.24 12.63
N ALA A 158 14.05 -3.98 12.02
CA ALA A 158 12.72 -3.46 11.69
C ALA A 158 11.93 -3.23 12.97
N VAL A 159 11.28 -2.06 13.07
CA VAL A 159 10.37 -1.69 14.14
C VAL A 159 8.97 -1.62 13.58
N VAL A 160 8.07 -2.49 14.06
CA VAL A 160 6.67 -2.50 13.69
C VAL A 160 5.89 -1.59 14.65
N ILE A 161 5.18 -0.61 14.11
CA ILE A 161 4.37 0.34 14.86
C ILE A 161 2.91 0.10 14.46
N GLU A 162 2.08 -0.26 15.44
CA GLU A 162 0.66 -0.59 15.26
C GLU A 162 -0.25 0.02 16.34
N VAL A 163 0.35 0.86 17.17
CA VAL A 163 -0.36 1.58 18.25
C VAL A 163 0.21 2.98 18.44
N GLY A 164 -0.55 3.86 19.03
CA GLY A 164 -0.12 5.23 19.36
C GLY A 164 -0.44 6.26 18.28
N ASP A 165 0.40 7.28 18.19
CA ASP A 165 0.24 8.40 17.26
C ASP A 165 0.52 7.95 15.81
N LEU A 166 -0.48 8.12 14.95
CA LEU A 166 -0.45 7.67 13.57
C LEU A 166 0.53 8.47 12.71
N PHE A 167 0.57 9.79 12.92
CA PHE A 167 1.44 10.69 12.16
C PHE A 167 2.91 10.54 12.55
N LEU A 168 3.18 10.27 13.82
CA LEU A 168 4.53 9.95 14.27
C LEU A 168 5.03 8.64 13.62
N ALA A 169 4.17 7.62 13.53
CA ALA A 169 4.49 6.37 12.87
C ALA A 169 4.78 6.56 11.38
N ILE A 170 3.93 7.32 10.65
CA ILE A 170 4.15 7.67 9.25
C ILE A 170 5.47 8.43 9.09
N LYS A 171 5.70 9.45 9.94
CA LYS A 171 6.94 10.25 9.94
C LYS A 171 8.18 9.38 10.08
N ALA A 172 8.15 8.42 11.00
CA ALA A 172 9.24 7.48 11.22
C ALA A 172 9.47 6.56 10.00
N SER A 173 8.37 6.04 9.43
CA SER A 173 8.42 5.12 8.29
C SER A 173 8.94 5.78 7.02
N MET A 174 8.70 7.07 6.83
CA MET A 174 9.14 7.83 5.65
C MET A 174 10.47 8.58 5.85
N ALA A 175 11.14 8.43 6.99
CA ALA A 175 12.37 9.16 7.34
C ALA A 175 13.58 8.63 6.55
N VAL A 176 13.57 8.82 5.22
CA VAL A 176 14.66 8.44 4.31
C VAL A 176 15.92 9.23 4.67
N PRO A 177 17.05 8.56 5.00
CA PRO A 177 18.29 9.24 5.36
C PRO A 177 18.76 10.18 4.25
N GLY A 178 19.06 11.43 4.61
CA GLY A 178 19.45 12.48 3.67
C GLY A 178 18.29 13.26 3.05
N LEU A 179 17.03 12.81 3.21
CA LEU A 179 15.84 13.57 2.84
C LEU A 179 15.13 14.12 4.07
N PHE A 180 14.76 13.26 4.99
CA PHE A 180 14.00 13.59 6.19
C PHE A 180 14.81 13.35 7.46
N ALA A 181 14.49 14.12 8.50
CA ALA A 181 15.10 13.93 9.81
C ALA A 181 14.69 12.58 10.41
N PRO A 182 15.62 11.84 11.04
CA PRO A 182 15.28 10.69 11.85
C PRO A 182 14.34 11.06 13.00
N VAL A 183 13.48 10.13 13.40
CA VAL A 183 12.48 10.33 14.45
C VAL A 183 12.96 9.69 15.74
N ALA A 184 13.00 10.46 16.83
CA ALA A 184 13.32 9.94 18.16
C ALA A 184 12.07 9.28 18.78
N ASP A 185 12.22 8.05 19.26
CA ASP A 185 11.20 7.28 19.97
C ASP A 185 11.83 6.62 21.23
N GLY A 186 11.77 7.31 22.35
CA GLY A 186 12.47 6.91 23.56
C GLY A 186 13.99 6.84 23.34
N ASP A 187 14.57 5.66 23.52
CA ASP A 187 16.00 5.40 23.30
C ASP A 187 16.33 5.03 21.84
N ARG A 188 15.32 4.92 20.98
CA ARG A 188 15.49 4.58 19.56
C ARG A 188 15.63 5.85 18.73
N LEU A 189 16.31 5.69 17.61
CA LEU A 189 16.34 6.66 16.52
C LEU A 189 15.80 5.95 15.28
N LEU A 190 14.61 6.34 14.82
CA LEU A 190 13.91 5.68 13.73
C LEU A 190 14.22 6.36 12.40
N ILE A 191 14.49 5.54 11.40
CA ILE A 191 14.65 5.93 9.99
C ILE A 191 13.67 5.13 9.13
N ASP A 192 13.62 5.42 7.82
CA ASP A 192 12.76 4.73 6.85
C ASP A 192 12.83 3.21 6.97
N GLY A 193 11.66 2.59 7.00
CA GLY A 193 11.52 1.14 7.13
C GLY A 193 12.10 0.35 5.96
N GLY A 194 12.27 1.00 4.80
CA GLY A 194 12.88 0.39 3.62
C GLY A 194 14.35 -0.01 3.82
N ALA A 195 15.01 0.49 4.87
CA ALA A 195 16.37 0.07 5.22
C ALA A 195 16.44 -1.37 5.77
N SER A 196 15.36 -1.87 6.39
CA SER A 196 15.32 -3.21 7.01
C SER A 196 14.25 -4.12 6.44
N ASN A 197 13.06 -3.60 6.14
CA ASN A 197 11.93 -4.38 5.61
C ASN A 197 11.14 -3.58 4.56
N PRO A 198 11.64 -3.48 3.33
CA PRO A 198 11.05 -2.66 2.28
C PRO A 198 9.70 -3.19 1.75
N LEU A 199 9.39 -4.47 1.93
CA LEU A 199 8.11 -5.09 1.54
C LEU A 199 7.65 -6.02 2.67
N PRO A 200 6.80 -5.54 3.60
CA PRO A 200 6.58 -6.18 4.89
C PRO A 200 5.51 -7.31 4.89
N TRP A 201 5.43 -8.12 3.83
CA TRP A 201 4.42 -9.17 3.67
C TRP A 201 4.47 -10.25 4.78
N GLY A 202 5.63 -10.49 5.37
CA GLY A 202 5.76 -11.41 6.50
C GLY A 202 4.95 -11.01 7.74
N LEU A 203 4.54 -9.73 7.86
CA LEU A 203 3.71 -9.24 8.96
C LEU A 203 2.23 -9.62 8.81
N VAL A 204 1.78 -9.89 7.60
CA VAL A 204 0.39 -10.27 7.30
C VAL A 204 0.24 -11.74 6.88
N LYS A 205 1.27 -12.55 7.12
CA LYS A 205 1.33 -13.97 6.69
C LYS A 205 0.32 -14.88 7.38
N ASP A 206 -0.27 -14.44 8.48
CA ASP A 206 -1.28 -15.22 9.22
C ASP A 206 -2.69 -15.05 8.61
N GLN A 207 -2.84 -14.23 7.57
CA GLN A 207 -4.07 -14.10 6.79
C GLN A 207 -4.20 -15.26 5.80
N GLU A 208 -5.44 -15.58 5.37
CA GLU A 208 -5.74 -16.70 4.48
C GLU A 208 -5.20 -16.48 3.05
N LEU A 209 -5.02 -15.22 2.64
CA LEU A 209 -4.45 -14.82 1.35
C LEU A 209 -3.50 -13.64 1.56
N VAL A 210 -2.25 -13.79 1.19
CA VAL A 210 -1.22 -12.76 1.32
C VAL A 210 -0.91 -12.12 -0.02
N VAL A 211 -1.17 -10.82 -0.13
CA VAL A 211 -0.90 -10.01 -1.32
C VAL A 211 0.24 -9.03 -1.02
N ALA A 212 1.30 -9.06 -1.81
CA ALA A 212 2.44 -8.16 -1.68
C ALA A 212 2.65 -7.34 -2.95
N ILE A 213 2.65 -6.01 -2.80
CA ILE A 213 2.84 -5.05 -3.90
C ILE A 213 4.23 -4.42 -3.78
N ASP A 214 5.14 -4.81 -4.68
CA ASP A 214 6.51 -4.30 -4.76
C ASP A 214 6.62 -3.18 -5.78
N VAL A 215 6.83 -1.95 -5.33
CA VAL A 215 7.00 -0.77 -6.18
C VAL A 215 8.46 -0.28 -6.24
N THR A 216 9.41 -1.12 -5.81
CA THR A 216 10.84 -0.84 -5.92
C THR A 216 11.37 -1.16 -7.32
N GLY A 217 12.53 -0.64 -7.68
CA GLY A 217 13.23 -1.07 -8.89
C GLY A 217 12.77 -0.38 -10.16
N ILE A 218 12.42 0.88 -10.07
CA ILE A 218 12.05 1.70 -11.21
C ILE A 218 13.21 1.79 -12.21
N ARG A 219 12.94 1.47 -13.48
CA ARG A 219 13.90 1.63 -14.55
C ARG A 219 14.02 3.10 -14.93
N THR A 220 15.13 3.70 -14.57
CA THR A 220 15.47 5.05 -15.04
C THR A 220 16.55 4.91 -16.09
N PRO A 221 16.24 5.18 -17.37
CA PRO A 221 17.28 5.28 -18.38
C PRO A 221 18.26 6.37 -17.94
N SER A 222 19.57 6.07 -18.01
CA SER A 222 20.59 7.09 -17.69
C SER A 222 20.49 8.18 -18.72
N PRO A 223 20.04 9.38 -18.39
CA PRO A 223 20.13 10.49 -19.30
C PRO A 223 21.58 10.99 -19.36
N ASP A 224 21.86 11.84 -20.25
CA ASP A 224 23.08 12.51 -20.64
C ASP A 224 24.07 12.88 -19.51
N GLY A 225 24.82 11.91 -18.97
CA GLY A 225 25.90 12.16 -18.04
C GLY A 225 25.93 11.22 -16.84
N PRO A 226 26.99 11.31 -15.98
CA PRO A 226 27.06 10.56 -14.74
C PRO A 226 26.00 11.09 -13.76
N PRO A 227 25.38 10.20 -12.93
CA PRO A 227 24.42 10.61 -11.92
C PRO A 227 25.09 11.53 -10.89
N ASP A 228 24.33 12.46 -10.34
CA ASP A 228 24.78 13.27 -9.23
C ASP A 228 24.85 12.47 -7.91
N LEU A 229 25.33 13.09 -6.83
CA LEU A 229 25.51 12.39 -5.56
C LEU A 229 24.16 11.96 -4.94
N SER A 230 23.12 12.77 -5.08
CA SER A 230 21.80 12.45 -4.56
C SER A 230 21.17 11.28 -5.32
N GLU A 231 21.25 11.28 -6.65
CA GLU A 231 20.83 10.16 -7.49
C GLU A 231 21.58 8.86 -7.15
N LEU A 232 22.90 8.95 -6.91
CA LEU A 232 23.71 7.80 -6.50
C LEU A 232 23.25 7.24 -5.15
N LEU A 233 23.01 8.08 -4.15
CA LEU A 233 22.59 7.66 -2.82
C LEU A 233 21.21 6.99 -2.87
N PHE A 234 20.23 7.63 -3.53
CA PHE A 234 18.88 7.08 -3.61
C PHE A 234 18.82 5.81 -4.45
N LYS A 235 19.53 5.76 -5.57
CA LYS A 235 19.60 4.53 -6.37
C LYS A 235 20.31 3.40 -5.63
N THR A 236 21.32 3.72 -4.82
CA THR A 236 21.96 2.72 -3.97
C THR A 236 20.99 2.18 -2.91
N PHE A 237 20.22 3.07 -2.27
CA PHE A 237 19.19 2.66 -1.31
C PHE A 237 18.13 1.76 -1.96
N GLU A 238 17.65 2.13 -3.13
CA GLU A 238 16.70 1.31 -3.92
C GLU A 238 17.28 -0.07 -4.29
N ILE A 239 18.54 -0.13 -4.72
CA ILE A 239 19.22 -1.40 -5.02
C ILE A 239 19.31 -2.29 -3.77
N MET A 240 19.60 -1.70 -2.62
CA MET A 240 19.62 -2.44 -1.34
C MET A 240 18.24 -2.98 -0.98
N GLN A 241 17.19 -2.19 -1.14
CA GLN A 241 15.80 -2.64 -0.93
C GLN A 241 15.44 -3.81 -1.84
N GLN A 242 15.76 -3.73 -3.14
CA GLN A 242 15.54 -4.84 -4.07
C GLN A 242 16.30 -6.10 -3.68
N SER A 243 17.52 -5.95 -3.18
CA SER A 243 18.30 -7.08 -2.70
C SER A 243 17.65 -7.76 -1.49
N ILE A 244 17.13 -6.98 -0.54
CA ILE A 244 16.40 -7.49 0.63
C ILE A 244 15.14 -8.24 0.17
N ILE A 245 14.31 -7.62 -0.68
CA ILE A 245 13.08 -8.24 -1.21
C ILE A 245 13.40 -9.54 -1.94
N THR A 246 14.40 -9.54 -2.81
CA THR A 246 14.80 -10.73 -3.57
C THR A 246 15.21 -11.88 -2.65
N GLN A 247 15.98 -11.59 -1.60
CA GLN A 247 16.41 -12.60 -0.63
C GLN A 247 15.23 -13.13 0.18
N THR A 248 14.33 -12.25 0.62
CA THR A 248 13.13 -12.63 1.36
C THR A 248 12.23 -13.53 0.53
N LEU A 249 11.97 -13.17 -0.74
CA LEU A 249 11.17 -13.97 -1.69
C LEU A 249 11.81 -15.32 -2.05
N THR A 250 13.12 -15.46 -1.86
CA THR A 250 13.81 -16.75 -2.07
C THR A 250 13.57 -17.70 -0.89
N ALA A 251 13.45 -17.15 0.33
CA ALA A 251 13.23 -17.92 1.55
C ALA A 251 11.77 -18.33 1.72
N ASP A 252 10.85 -17.43 1.41
CA ASP A 252 9.40 -17.62 1.51
C ASP A 252 8.71 -16.70 0.49
N ARG A 253 7.41 -16.89 0.20
CA ARG A 253 6.68 -16.09 -0.80
C ARG A 253 5.28 -15.78 -0.34
N PRO A 254 4.77 -14.56 -0.66
CA PRO A 254 3.33 -14.28 -0.56
C PRO A 254 2.56 -15.10 -1.61
N ASP A 255 1.27 -15.27 -1.43
CA ASP A 255 0.40 -15.97 -2.38
C ASP A 255 0.33 -15.21 -3.71
N LEU A 256 0.18 -13.88 -3.65
CA LEU A 256 0.25 -13.00 -4.81
C LEU A 256 1.37 -11.98 -4.63
N TYR A 257 2.34 -11.99 -5.54
CA TYR A 257 3.39 -10.99 -5.63
C TYR A 257 3.21 -10.18 -6.91
N ILE A 258 2.94 -8.89 -6.75
CA ILE A 258 2.68 -7.96 -7.84
C ILE A 258 3.78 -6.91 -7.89
N LYS A 259 4.35 -6.72 -9.08
CA LYS A 259 5.39 -5.73 -9.32
C LYS A 259 5.09 -4.94 -10.58
N PRO A 260 4.60 -3.68 -10.48
CA PRO A 260 4.42 -2.82 -11.63
C PRO A 260 5.74 -2.55 -12.35
N ASP A 261 5.69 -2.52 -13.67
CA ASP A 261 6.83 -2.16 -14.52
C ASP A 261 6.84 -0.65 -14.76
N LEU A 262 7.52 0.09 -13.88
CA LEU A 262 7.56 1.54 -13.89
C LEU A 262 8.84 2.05 -14.58
N GLU A 263 8.70 3.05 -15.46
CA GLU A 263 9.81 3.67 -16.17
C GLU A 263 9.82 5.20 -16.01
N GLY A 264 11.01 5.77 -15.90
CA GLY A 264 11.21 7.22 -15.91
C GLY A 264 10.70 7.97 -14.68
N VAL A 265 10.26 7.26 -13.65
CA VAL A 265 9.81 7.83 -12.38
C VAL A 265 11.00 7.89 -11.42
N ARG A 266 11.32 9.07 -10.89
CA ARG A 266 12.34 9.24 -9.85
C ARG A 266 11.69 9.22 -8.48
N LEU A 267 12.49 9.01 -7.43
CA LEU A 267 12.04 8.89 -6.05
C LEU A 267 11.07 10.01 -5.60
N LEU A 268 11.25 11.21 -6.12
CA LEU A 268 10.56 12.43 -5.68
C LEU A 268 9.54 12.99 -6.70
N HIS A 269 9.22 12.28 -7.77
CA HIS A 269 8.27 12.71 -8.80
C HIS A 269 6.80 12.54 -8.36
N PHE A 270 6.44 13.15 -7.24
CA PHE A 270 5.06 13.14 -6.75
C PHE A 270 4.09 14.01 -7.58
N ASP A 271 4.61 14.82 -8.48
CA ASP A 271 3.88 15.59 -9.49
C ASP A 271 3.38 14.75 -10.69
N ARG A 272 3.79 13.46 -10.77
CA ARG A 272 3.48 12.57 -11.90
C ARG A 272 2.49 11.46 -11.53
N VAL A 273 1.52 11.77 -10.66
CA VAL A 273 0.57 10.77 -10.12
C VAL A 273 -0.13 9.99 -11.21
N ASP A 274 -0.78 10.69 -12.15
CA ASP A 274 -1.56 10.06 -13.23
C ASP A 274 -0.70 9.15 -14.09
N GLU A 275 0.52 9.58 -14.39
CA GLU A 275 1.45 8.78 -15.20
C GLU A 275 1.86 7.49 -14.50
N VAL A 276 2.15 7.55 -13.19
CA VAL A 276 2.53 6.35 -12.41
C VAL A 276 1.35 5.39 -12.29
N VAL A 277 0.15 5.91 -12.01
CA VAL A 277 -1.08 5.12 -11.95
C VAL A 277 -1.35 4.43 -13.28
N ASP A 278 -1.22 5.16 -14.41
CA ASP A 278 -1.43 4.58 -15.75
C ASP A 278 -0.40 3.50 -16.08
N GLN A 279 0.88 3.69 -15.75
CA GLN A 279 1.90 2.67 -15.91
C GLN A 279 1.64 1.42 -15.06
N ALA A 280 0.96 1.56 -13.91
CA ALA A 280 0.65 0.45 -13.02
C ALA A 280 -0.57 -0.39 -13.45
N ARG A 281 -1.42 0.09 -14.39
CA ARG A 281 -2.65 -0.60 -14.80
C ARG A 281 -2.46 -2.05 -15.27
N PRO A 282 -1.40 -2.42 -16.03
CA PRO A 282 -1.19 -3.83 -16.39
C PRO A 282 -0.95 -4.73 -15.16
N ALA A 283 -0.27 -4.21 -14.14
CA ALA A 283 -0.05 -4.95 -12.90
C ALA A 283 -1.32 -5.01 -12.03
N ALA A 284 -2.16 -3.96 -12.08
CA ALA A 284 -3.47 -3.96 -11.44
C ALA A 284 -4.40 -5.02 -12.05
N GLU A 285 -4.38 -5.20 -13.38
CA GLU A 285 -5.14 -6.28 -14.02
C GLU A 285 -4.63 -7.67 -13.62
N ALA A 286 -3.31 -7.87 -13.54
CA ALA A 286 -2.73 -9.11 -13.03
C ALA A 286 -3.12 -9.38 -11.56
N LEU A 287 -3.21 -8.33 -10.73
CA LEU A 287 -3.73 -8.44 -9.36
C LEU A 287 -5.19 -8.87 -9.37
N ARG A 288 -6.03 -8.27 -10.21
CA ARG A 288 -7.45 -8.62 -10.36
C ARG A 288 -7.64 -10.09 -10.71
N GLU A 289 -6.93 -10.55 -11.73
CA GLU A 289 -6.96 -11.97 -12.15
C GLU A 289 -6.54 -12.88 -11.00
N GLY A 290 -5.40 -12.57 -10.33
CA GLY A 290 -4.90 -13.36 -9.21
C GLY A 290 -5.86 -13.41 -8.02
N LEU A 291 -6.51 -12.30 -7.66
CA LEU A 291 -7.52 -12.26 -6.60
C LEU A 291 -8.73 -13.13 -6.93
N LEU A 292 -9.25 -13.06 -8.15
CA LEU A 292 -10.40 -13.86 -8.58
C LEU A 292 -10.06 -15.35 -8.62
N GLU A 293 -8.86 -15.73 -9.07
CA GLU A 293 -8.40 -17.13 -9.03
C GLU A 293 -8.26 -17.64 -7.59
N ALA A 294 -7.66 -16.86 -6.71
CA ALA A 294 -7.49 -17.20 -5.30
C ALA A 294 -8.84 -17.35 -4.60
N GLN A 295 -9.78 -16.42 -4.82
CA GLN A 295 -11.13 -16.47 -4.28
C GLN A 295 -11.87 -17.76 -4.73
N SER A 296 -11.79 -18.10 -6.02
CA SER A 296 -12.44 -19.29 -6.58
C SER A 296 -11.87 -20.57 -5.98
N ALA A 297 -10.55 -20.65 -5.81
CA ALA A 297 -9.89 -21.79 -5.18
C ALA A 297 -10.27 -21.94 -3.70
N TRP A 298 -10.29 -20.84 -2.96
CA TRP A 298 -10.68 -20.80 -1.55
C TRP A 298 -12.15 -21.23 -1.35
N ALA A 299 -13.08 -20.70 -2.16
CA ALA A 299 -14.49 -21.07 -2.10
C ALA A 299 -14.72 -22.57 -2.42
N GLY A 300 -13.98 -23.11 -3.41
CA GLY A 300 -14.00 -24.52 -3.76
C GLY A 300 -13.53 -25.43 -2.61
N ASN A 301 -12.47 -25.06 -1.91
CA ASN A 301 -11.94 -25.80 -0.76
C ASN A 301 -12.93 -25.78 0.42
N ARG A 302 -13.59 -24.66 0.70
CA ARG A 302 -14.61 -24.57 1.75
C ARG A 302 -15.83 -25.45 1.46
N ALA A 303 -16.28 -25.48 0.21
CA ALA A 303 -17.41 -26.33 -0.19
C ALA A 303 -17.11 -27.83 -0.03
N GLN A 304 -15.88 -28.26 -0.32
CA GLN A 304 -15.44 -29.64 -0.12
C GLN A 304 -15.39 -30.03 1.36
N THR A 305 -14.80 -29.18 2.20
CA THR A 305 -14.74 -29.45 3.66
C THR A 305 -16.12 -29.47 4.31
N ALA A 306 -17.04 -28.64 3.87
CA ALA A 306 -18.43 -28.66 4.33
C ALA A 306 -19.16 -29.93 3.90
N GLY A 307 -18.92 -30.45 2.68
CA GLY A 307 -19.48 -31.69 2.17
C GLY A 307 -19.00 -32.94 2.94
N ASP A 308 -17.72 -33.00 3.29
CA ASP A 308 -17.12 -34.09 4.03
C ASP A 308 -17.62 -34.20 5.50
N SER A 309 -17.91 -33.04 6.11
CA SER A 309 -18.43 -33.00 7.49
C SER A 309 -19.87 -33.50 7.62
N THR A 310 -20.66 -33.41 6.56
CA THR A 310 -22.05 -33.90 6.55
C THR A 310 -22.18 -35.39 6.29
N THR A 311 -21.17 -36.05 5.73
CA THR A 311 -21.17 -37.48 5.44
C THR A 311 -20.69 -38.34 6.62
N SER A 312 -20.14 -37.77 7.69
CA SER A 312 -19.63 -38.50 8.85
C SER A 312 -20.63 -38.69 10.00
N GLU A 313 -21.85 -38.13 9.92
CA GLU A 313 -22.89 -38.26 10.98
C GLU A 313 -23.98 -39.30 10.72
N GLU A 314 -23.95 -40.07 9.63
CA GLU A 314 -24.90 -41.19 9.40
C GLU A 314 -24.24 -42.54 9.66
N ASP A 315 -24.09 -42.93 10.92
CA ASP A 315 -24.15 -44.33 11.33
C ASP A 315 -24.97 -44.46 12.63
N PRO A 316 -26.30 -44.65 12.52
CA PRO A 316 -27.06 -45.12 13.65
C PRO A 316 -26.92 -46.63 13.72
N THR A 317 -26.15 -47.08 14.72
CA THR A 317 -26.16 -48.46 15.22
C THR A 317 -27.53 -49.11 15.16
N HIS A 318 -27.64 -50.09 14.29
CA HIS A 318 -28.57 -51.19 14.47
C HIS A 318 -27.93 -52.25 15.37
N GLU A 319 -28.44 -52.38 16.60
CA GLU A 319 -28.88 -53.63 17.20
C GLU A 319 -29.48 -53.38 18.59
#